data_cb87d94dddc9ccc0e5f0cf89ac4bbc80
#
_entry.id   cb87d94dddc9ccc0e5f0cf89ac4bbc80
#
_cell.length_a   1.000
_cell.length_b   1.000
_cell.length_c   1.000
_cell.angle_alpha   90.00
_cell.angle_beta   90.00
_cell.angle_gamma   90.00
#
_symmetry.space_group_name_H-M   'P 1'
#
loop_
_entity.id
_entity.type
_entity.pdbx_description
1 polymer ?
#
loop_
_entity_poly.entity_id
_entity_poly.type
_entity_poly.pdbx_seq_one_letter_code
_entity_poly.pdbx_strand_id
1 'polypeptide(L)'
;MEPEEERIRYSQRLRGTMRRRYEDDGISDDEIEGKRTFDLEEKLQTNKYNANFVTFMEGKDFNVEYIQRGGLRDPLIFKNSDGLGIKMPDPDFTVNDVKMCVGSRRMVDVMDVNTQKGIEMTMAQWTRYYETPEEEREKLYNVISLEFSHTRLENMVQRPSTVDFIDWVDNMWPRHLKESQTE
;
A
#
# COMPACT_ATOMS: atom_id res chain seq x y z
N MET A 1 -35.98 28.36 15.82
CA MET A 1 -36.38 28.06 14.44
C MET A 1 -35.31 28.64 13.55
N GLU A 2 -34.26 27.88 13.33
CA GLU A 2 -33.11 28.15 12.44
C GLU A 2 -32.44 26.85 12.08
N PRO A 3 -31.78 26.78 10.93
CA PRO A 3 -32.40 26.36 9.69
C PRO A 3 -31.83 25.00 9.20
N GLU A 4 -32.70 24.18 8.72
CA GLU A 4 -32.41 22.95 7.97
C GLU A 4 -31.71 23.17 6.61
N GLU A 5 -31.56 24.42 6.16
CA GLU A 5 -31.04 24.71 4.82
C GLU A 5 -29.52 24.61 4.70
N GLU A 6 -28.76 24.71 5.77
CA GLU A 6 -27.28 24.65 5.68
C GLU A 6 -26.70 23.21 5.57
N ARG A 7 -27.42 22.22 6.09
CA ARG A 7 -27.01 20.81 5.98
C ARG A 7 -27.15 20.23 4.58
N ILE A 8 -28.08 20.75 3.79
CA ILE A 8 -28.34 20.26 2.43
C ILE A 8 -27.23 20.69 1.44
N ARG A 9 -26.60 21.84 1.66
CA ARG A 9 -25.53 22.33 0.78
C ARG A 9 -24.22 21.54 0.85
N TYR A 10 -23.90 20.98 2.00
CA TYR A 10 -22.68 20.17 2.15
C TYR A 10 -22.78 18.80 1.50
N SER A 11 -23.94 18.20 1.49
CA SER A 11 -24.19 16.89 0.90
C SER A 11 -24.22 16.92 -0.64
N GLN A 12 -24.64 18.01 -1.24
CA GLN A 12 -24.68 18.16 -2.71
C GLN A 12 -23.31 18.41 -3.34
N ARG A 13 -22.36 19.02 -2.61
CA ARG A 13 -21.01 19.25 -3.13
C ARG A 13 -20.16 17.99 -3.26
N LEU A 14 -20.43 16.98 -2.47
CA LEU A 14 -19.72 15.68 -2.52
C LEU A 14 -20.27 14.71 -3.58
N ARG A 15 -21.50 14.95 -4.09
CA ARG A 15 -22.11 14.11 -5.13
C ARG A 15 -21.87 14.62 -6.56
N GLY A 16 -21.36 15.80 -6.73
CA GLY A 16 -21.11 16.43 -8.04
C GLY A 16 -19.73 16.16 -8.63
N THR A 17 -18.83 15.50 -7.94
CA THR A 17 -17.59 15.02 -8.53
C THR A 17 -17.90 13.75 -9.31
N MET A 18 -18.20 13.92 -10.59
CA MET A 18 -18.12 12.81 -11.55
C MET A 18 -16.78 12.12 -11.34
N ARG A 19 -16.80 10.90 -10.80
CA ARG A 19 -15.67 9.98 -10.97
C ARG A 19 -15.43 9.91 -12.47
N ARG A 20 -14.30 10.43 -12.95
CA ARG A 20 -13.85 10.15 -14.29
C ARG A 20 -13.79 8.62 -14.39
N ARG A 21 -14.73 8.04 -15.09
CA ARG A 21 -14.60 6.68 -15.60
C ARG A 21 -13.44 6.77 -16.59
N TYR A 22 -12.37 6.11 -16.27
CA TYR A 22 -11.41 5.71 -17.26
C TYR A 22 -12.09 4.57 -18.02
N GLU A 23 -12.91 4.93 -19.00
CA GLU A 23 -13.26 4.01 -20.05
C GLU A 23 -12.00 3.92 -20.91
N ASP A 24 -11.44 2.73 -20.96
CA ASP A 24 -10.38 2.40 -21.91
C ASP A 24 -11.05 2.35 -23.27
N ASP A 25 -10.99 3.47 -23.99
CA ASP A 25 -11.57 3.61 -25.32
C ASP A 25 -10.73 2.87 -26.38
N GLY A 26 -9.83 1.98 -25.97
CA GLY A 26 -8.98 1.21 -26.89
C GLY A 26 -7.99 2.06 -27.69
N ILE A 27 -7.80 3.30 -27.29
CA ILE A 27 -6.79 4.19 -27.88
C ILE A 27 -5.47 3.83 -27.23
N SER A 28 -4.51 3.33 -28.00
CA SER A 28 -3.15 3.12 -27.51
C SER A 28 -2.56 4.45 -27.03
N ASP A 29 -1.72 4.41 -25.99
CA ASP A 29 -1.08 5.61 -25.44
C ASP A 29 -0.29 6.42 -26.51
N ASP A 30 0.07 5.79 -27.62
CA ASP A 30 0.76 6.40 -28.77
C ASP A 30 -0.16 7.25 -29.67
N GLU A 31 -1.48 7.13 -29.56
CA GLU A 31 -2.42 7.88 -30.41
C GLU A 31 -2.93 9.18 -29.78
N ILE A 32 -2.58 9.47 -28.54
CA ILE A 32 -2.92 10.74 -27.89
C ILE A 32 -1.85 11.78 -28.23
N GLU A 33 -1.95 12.33 -29.42
CA GLU A 33 -1.12 13.47 -29.87
C GLU A 33 -1.23 14.62 -28.87
N GLY A 34 -0.12 14.91 -28.16
CA GLY A 34 -0.01 16.03 -27.21
C GLY A 34 -0.05 15.68 -25.72
N LYS A 35 -0.32 14.44 -25.31
CA LYS A 35 -0.08 14.03 -23.93
C LYS A 35 1.39 13.65 -23.76
N ARG A 36 2.14 14.46 -23.01
CA ARG A 36 3.47 14.05 -22.56
C ARG A 36 3.32 12.79 -21.71
N THR A 37 3.85 11.70 -22.20
CA THR A 37 4.08 10.50 -21.39
C THR A 37 5.00 10.87 -20.24
N PHE A 38 4.82 10.24 -19.08
CA PHE A 38 5.71 10.45 -17.95
C PHE A 38 7.09 9.88 -18.30
N ASP A 39 8.05 10.76 -18.51
CA ASP A 39 9.43 10.39 -18.80
C ASP A 39 10.24 10.39 -17.50
N LEU A 40 10.56 9.18 -17.03
CA LEU A 40 11.33 8.99 -15.81
C LEU A 40 12.76 9.52 -15.95
N GLU A 41 13.38 9.37 -17.12
CA GLU A 41 14.75 9.80 -17.34
C GLU A 41 14.85 11.33 -17.32
N GLU A 42 13.91 12.04 -17.95
CA GLU A 42 13.78 13.50 -17.83
C GLU A 42 13.64 13.93 -16.38
N LYS A 43 12.86 13.21 -15.59
CA LYS A 43 12.65 13.51 -14.16
C LYS A 43 13.90 13.28 -13.33
N LEU A 44 14.65 12.23 -13.60
CA LEU A 44 15.89 11.93 -12.88
C LEU A 44 17.01 12.92 -13.20
N GLN A 45 17.02 13.50 -14.41
CA GLN A 45 18.01 14.49 -14.82
C GLN A 45 17.70 15.91 -14.32
N THR A 46 16.49 16.16 -13.82
CA THR A 46 16.11 17.49 -13.37
C THR A 46 16.66 17.83 -11.98
N ASN A 47 17.17 19.06 -11.83
CA ASN A 47 17.59 19.61 -10.54
C ASN A 47 16.46 20.40 -9.82
N LYS A 48 15.21 20.23 -10.25
CA LYS A 48 14.07 20.96 -9.66
C LYS A 48 13.70 20.51 -8.25
N TYR A 49 14.13 19.32 -7.85
CA TYR A 49 13.80 18.75 -6.55
C TYR A 49 14.93 19.01 -5.56
N ASN A 50 14.57 19.62 -4.45
CA ASN A 50 15.54 19.93 -3.40
C ASN A 50 15.72 18.70 -2.48
N ALA A 51 16.97 18.36 -2.19
CA ALA A 51 17.34 17.30 -1.24
C ALA A 51 16.80 17.53 0.19
N ASN A 52 16.41 18.78 0.50
CA ASN A 52 15.85 19.11 1.83
C ASN A 52 14.43 18.59 2.06
N PHE A 53 13.77 18.02 1.04
CA PHE A 53 12.44 17.41 1.22
C PHE A 53 12.48 16.02 1.85
N VAL A 54 13.64 15.45 2.01
CA VAL A 54 13.83 14.15 2.64
C VAL A 54 14.88 14.23 3.73
N THR A 55 14.68 13.46 4.79
CA THR A 55 15.64 13.36 5.90
C THR A 55 16.32 12.00 5.83
N PHE A 56 17.65 12.00 5.74
CA PHE A 56 18.46 10.80 5.88
C PHE A 56 18.79 10.57 7.34
N MET A 57 18.60 9.35 7.81
CA MET A 57 18.96 8.99 9.18
C MET A 57 19.33 7.52 9.31
N GLU A 58 19.98 7.20 10.43
CA GLU A 58 20.27 5.82 10.81
C GLU A 58 19.09 5.21 11.56
N GLY A 59 18.88 3.90 11.40
CA GLY A 59 17.75 3.23 12.03
C GLY A 59 17.71 3.35 13.55
N LYS A 60 18.89 3.37 14.22
CA LYS A 60 19.00 3.56 15.67
C LYS A 60 18.46 4.91 16.18
N ASP A 61 18.45 5.92 15.32
CA ASP A 61 18.01 7.28 15.65
C ASP A 61 16.49 7.46 15.42
N PHE A 62 15.88 6.51 14.74
CA PHE A 62 14.44 6.46 14.55
C PHE A 62 13.75 5.80 15.74
N ASN A 63 13.41 6.61 16.71
CA ASN A 63 12.81 6.18 17.97
C ASN A 63 11.67 7.10 18.42
N VAL A 64 11.00 6.75 19.50
CA VAL A 64 9.88 7.52 20.04
C VAL A 64 10.26 8.97 20.37
N GLU A 65 11.47 9.18 20.88
CA GLU A 65 11.94 10.53 21.20
C GLU A 65 12.07 11.42 19.96
N TYR A 66 12.58 10.86 18.86
CA TYR A 66 12.63 11.55 17.56
C TYR A 66 11.25 12.01 17.13
N ILE A 67 10.25 11.13 17.24
CA ILE A 67 8.86 11.44 16.87
C ILE A 67 8.28 12.51 17.79
N GLN A 68 8.48 12.41 19.09
CA GLN A 68 7.99 13.37 20.08
C GLN A 68 8.59 14.76 19.91
N ARG A 69 9.82 14.87 19.44
CA ARG A 69 10.49 16.14 19.11
C ARG A 69 10.02 16.78 17.81
N GLY A 70 9.01 16.22 17.17
CA GLY A 70 8.43 16.74 15.94
C GLY A 70 8.96 16.05 14.67
N GLY A 71 9.43 14.82 14.78
CA GLY A 71 9.77 13.95 13.65
C GLY A 71 8.55 13.54 12.82
N LEU A 72 8.76 12.77 11.76
CA LEU A 72 7.75 12.32 10.80
C LEU A 72 7.02 13.45 10.05
N ARG A 73 7.66 14.59 9.86
CA ARG A 73 7.13 15.67 9.01
C ARG A 73 7.56 15.52 7.55
N ASP A 74 8.72 14.94 7.34
CA ASP A 74 9.34 14.71 6.03
C ASP A 74 9.49 13.20 5.79
N PRO A 75 9.57 12.76 4.55
CA PRO A 75 9.96 11.40 4.22
C PRO A 75 11.34 11.07 4.81
N LEU A 76 11.47 9.89 5.40
CA LEU A 76 12.72 9.41 5.98
C LEU A 76 13.36 8.39 5.06
N ILE A 77 14.65 8.54 4.81
CA ILE A 77 15.45 7.60 4.02
C ILE A 77 16.51 6.97 4.90
N PHE A 78 16.48 5.64 4.95
CA PHE A 78 17.47 4.81 5.62
C PHE A 78 18.27 4.05 4.55
N LYS A 79 19.60 4.16 4.60
CA LYS A 79 20.48 3.48 3.63
C LYS A 79 20.52 1.96 3.83
N ASN A 80 20.26 1.52 5.04
CA ASN A 80 20.13 0.12 5.43
C ASN A 80 19.04 -0.03 6.50
N SER A 81 18.66 -1.27 6.81
CA SER A 81 17.64 -1.59 7.80
C SER A 81 18.17 -1.74 9.23
N ASP A 82 19.47 -1.55 9.45
CA ASP A 82 20.10 -1.76 10.75
C ASP A 82 19.52 -0.82 11.81
N GLY A 83 19.13 -1.40 12.93
CA GLY A 83 18.54 -0.65 14.05
C GLY A 83 17.05 -0.32 13.92
N LEU A 84 16.42 -0.59 12.77
CA LEU A 84 14.98 -0.37 12.59
C LEU A 84 14.11 -1.48 13.21
N GLY A 85 14.66 -2.67 13.41
CA GLY A 85 13.89 -3.83 13.88
C GLY A 85 13.00 -4.45 12.80
N ILE A 86 13.23 -4.11 11.54
CA ILE A 86 12.54 -4.75 10.41
C ILE A 86 13.01 -6.20 10.31
N LYS A 87 12.03 -7.10 10.16
CA LYS A 87 12.29 -8.50 9.84
C LYS A 87 11.67 -8.81 8.48
N MET A 88 12.46 -9.43 7.63
CA MET A 88 12.04 -9.89 6.31
C MET A 88 12.47 -11.34 6.12
N PRO A 89 11.77 -12.11 5.29
CA PRO A 89 12.21 -13.45 4.89
C PRO A 89 13.56 -13.41 4.16
N ASP A 90 14.15 -14.58 4.00
CA ASP A 90 15.38 -14.73 3.22
C ASP A 90 15.19 -14.29 1.76
N PRO A 91 16.25 -13.85 1.06
CA PRO A 91 16.16 -13.36 -0.32
C PRO A 91 15.59 -14.34 -1.35
N ASP A 92 15.65 -15.64 -1.08
CA ASP A 92 15.11 -16.70 -1.92
C ASP A 92 13.64 -17.03 -1.63
N PHE A 93 13.00 -16.29 -0.70
CA PHE A 93 11.60 -16.46 -0.37
C PHE A 93 10.70 -16.10 -1.56
N THR A 94 9.82 -17.02 -1.94
CA THR A 94 9.00 -16.94 -3.15
C THR A 94 7.53 -16.75 -2.85
N VAL A 95 6.74 -16.43 -3.88
CA VAL A 95 5.27 -16.37 -3.77
C VAL A 95 4.67 -17.73 -3.40
N ASN A 96 5.32 -18.81 -3.82
CA ASN A 96 4.92 -20.15 -3.40
C ASN A 96 5.12 -20.36 -1.88
N ASP A 97 6.17 -19.79 -1.29
CA ASP A 97 6.39 -19.84 0.16
C ASP A 97 5.31 -19.02 0.91
N VAL A 98 4.91 -17.88 0.35
CA VAL A 98 3.74 -17.14 0.89
C VAL A 98 2.51 -18.03 0.91
N LYS A 99 2.21 -18.71 -0.20
CA LYS A 99 1.08 -19.65 -0.30
C LYS A 99 1.16 -20.76 0.75
N MET A 100 2.37 -21.29 1.00
CA MET A 100 2.57 -22.32 2.02
C MET A 100 2.37 -21.78 3.44
N CYS A 101 2.65 -20.50 3.67
CA CYS A 101 2.46 -19.86 4.97
C CYS A 101 1.01 -19.48 5.26
N VAL A 102 0.29 -18.95 4.27
CA VAL A 102 -1.08 -18.43 4.45
C VAL A 102 -2.17 -19.44 4.10
N GLY A 103 -1.83 -20.47 3.35
CA GLY A 103 -2.75 -21.50 2.89
C GLY A 103 -3.22 -21.33 1.46
N SER A 104 -3.22 -22.42 0.68
CA SER A 104 -3.54 -22.43 -0.75
C SER A 104 -4.98 -22.04 -1.08
N ARG A 105 -5.91 -22.27 -0.14
CA ARG A 105 -7.34 -21.96 -0.30
C ARG A 105 -7.71 -20.57 0.20
N ARG A 106 -6.77 -19.83 0.81
CA ARG A 106 -7.04 -18.48 1.29
C ARG A 106 -7.48 -17.61 0.13
N MET A 107 -8.58 -16.90 0.32
CA MET A 107 -9.05 -15.91 -0.66
C MET A 107 -8.21 -14.64 -0.54
N VAL A 108 -7.86 -14.06 -1.66
CA VAL A 108 -7.19 -12.78 -1.77
C VAL A 108 -7.99 -11.86 -2.69
N ASP A 109 -8.09 -10.60 -2.27
CA ASP A 109 -8.72 -9.56 -3.07
C ASP A 109 -7.74 -9.07 -4.11
N VAL A 110 -8.14 -9.18 -5.35
CA VAL A 110 -7.32 -8.85 -6.52
C VAL A 110 -8.07 -7.86 -7.38
N MET A 111 -7.37 -6.90 -7.92
CA MET A 111 -7.92 -5.95 -8.88
C MET A 111 -7.42 -6.27 -10.29
N ASP A 112 -8.34 -6.36 -11.23
CA ASP A 112 -8.03 -6.29 -12.67
C ASP A 112 -7.60 -4.85 -12.97
N VAL A 113 -6.34 -4.67 -13.37
CA VAL A 113 -5.75 -3.33 -13.55
C VAL A 113 -6.44 -2.55 -14.67
N ASN A 114 -6.84 -3.22 -15.74
CA ASN A 114 -7.46 -2.55 -16.90
C ASN A 114 -8.88 -2.06 -16.60
N THR A 115 -9.66 -2.89 -15.92
CA THR A 115 -11.07 -2.57 -15.65
C THR A 115 -11.29 -1.91 -14.30
N GLN A 116 -10.27 -1.91 -13.44
CA GLN A 116 -10.34 -1.44 -12.04
C GLN A 116 -11.42 -2.17 -11.21
N LYS A 117 -11.80 -3.37 -11.64
CA LYS A 117 -12.77 -4.20 -10.91
C LYS A 117 -12.07 -5.11 -9.94
N GLY A 118 -12.61 -5.19 -8.73
CA GLY A 118 -12.22 -6.18 -7.74
C GLY A 118 -12.72 -7.57 -8.14
N ILE A 119 -11.86 -8.55 -7.99
CA ILE A 119 -12.18 -9.98 -8.11
C ILE A 119 -11.54 -10.71 -6.93
N GLU A 120 -12.09 -11.85 -6.59
CA GLU A 120 -11.52 -12.74 -5.60
C GLU A 120 -10.89 -13.96 -6.28
N MET A 121 -9.74 -14.37 -5.81
CA MET A 121 -9.14 -15.63 -6.21
C MET A 121 -8.47 -16.30 -5.02
N THR A 122 -8.24 -17.61 -5.12
CA THR A 122 -7.48 -18.32 -4.09
C THR A 122 -5.99 -17.98 -4.20
N MET A 123 -5.27 -18.13 -3.11
CA MET A 123 -3.81 -17.96 -3.10
C MET A 123 -3.13 -18.92 -4.09
N ALA A 124 -3.69 -20.11 -4.31
CA ALA A 124 -3.19 -21.04 -5.32
C ALA A 124 -3.36 -20.50 -6.75
N GLN A 125 -4.50 -19.88 -7.06
CA GLN A 125 -4.73 -19.24 -8.36
C GLN A 125 -3.80 -18.04 -8.57
N TRP A 126 -3.63 -17.21 -7.54
CA TRP A 126 -2.68 -16.11 -7.56
C TRP A 126 -1.25 -16.57 -7.81
N THR A 127 -0.78 -17.60 -7.12
CA THR A 127 0.57 -18.14 -7.31
C THR A 127 0.77 -18.63 -8.74
N ARG A 128 -0.20 -19.35 -9.31
CA ARG A 128 -0.15 -19.79 -10.70
C ARG A 128 -0.07 -18.62 -11.68
N TYR A 129 -0.87 -17.59 -11.46
CA TYR A 129 -0.82 -16.37 -12.26
C TYR A 129 0.55 -15.69 -12.16
N TYR A 130 1.08 -15.57 -10.96
CA TYR A 130 2.38 -14.92 -10.72
C TYR A 130 3.55 -15.69 -11.36
N GLU A 131 3.49 -17.01 -11.36
CA GLU A 131 4.49 -17.89 -11.99
C GLU A 131 4.37 -17.95 -13.51
N THR A 132 3.24 -17.50 -14.08
CA THR A 132 3.07 -17.39 -15.54
C THR A 132 4.01 -16.32 -16.09
N PRO A 133 4.81 -16.61 -17.12
CA PRO A 133 5.65 -15.61 -17.78
C PRO A 133 4.85 -14.37 -18.18
N GLU A 134 5.48 -13.21 -18.11
CA GLU A 134 4.80 -11.93 -18.31
C GLU A 134 4.14 -11.84 -19.70
N GLU A 135 4.82 -12.37 -20.71
CA GLU A 135 4.36 -12.41 -22.11
C GLU A 135 3.12 -13.31 -22.32
N GLU A 136 2.88 -14.25 -21.40
CA GLU A 136 1.76 -15.18 -21.47
C GLU A 136 0.56 -14.74 -20.62
N ARG A 137 0.69 -13.60 -19.89
CA ARG A 137 -0.39 -13.08 -19.06
C ARG A 137 -1.38 -12.31 -19.91
N GLU A 138 -2.60 -12.82 -20.04
CA GLU A 138 -3.68 -12.14 -20.77
C GLU A 138 -4.17 -10.86 -20.07
N LYS A 139 -4.02 -10.81 -18.75
CA LYS A 139 -4.48 -9.69 -17.92
C LYS A 139 -3.46 -9.36 -16.86
N LEU A 140 -3.42 -8.09 -16.49
CA LEU A 140 -2.62 -7.62 -15.38
C LEU A 140 -3.47 -7.52 -14.11
N TYR A 141 -3.05 -8.23 -13.08
CA TYR A 141 -3.70 -8.25 -11.78
C TYR A 141 -2.83 -7.65 -10.70
N ASN A 142 -3.45 -6.97 -9.75
CA ASN A 142 -2.80 -6.46 -8.56
C ASN A 142 -3.49 -6.99 -7.31
N VAL A 143 -2.74 -7.56 -6.38
CA VAL A 143 -3.27 -7.92 -5.04
C VAL A 143 -3.48 -6.63 -4.25
N ILE A 144 -4.73 -6.40 -3.83
CA ILE A 144 -5.11 -5.20 -3.09
C ILE A 144 -4.74 -5.34 -1.62
N SER A 145 -5.00 -6.52 -1.05
CA SER A 145 -4.69 -6.82 0.34
C SER A 145 -4.36 -8.29 0.52
N LEU A 146 -3.37 -8.55 1.34
CA LEU A 146 -3.06 -9.87 1.84
C LEU A 146 -2.99 -9.78 3.36
N GLU A 147 -4.04 -10.24 4.03
CA GLU A 147 -3.98 -10.44 5.46
C GLU A 147 -3.14 -11.67 5.78
N PHE A 148 -2.14 -11.50 6.61
CA PHE A 148 -1.28 -12.59 7.04
C PHE A 148 -1.23 -12.76 8.57
N SER A 149 -2.00 -11.96 9.32
CA SER A 149 -2.23 -12.14 10.75
C SER A 149 -2.77 -13.54 11.03
N HIS A 150 -2.31 -14.16 12.11
CA HIS A 150 -2.64 -15.54 12.47
C HIS A 150 -2.19 -16.60 11.46
N THR A 151 -1.28 -16.27 10.56
CA THR A 151 -0.60 -17.20 9.66
C THR A 151 0.87 -17.35 10.03
N ARG A 152 1.54 -18.32 9.43
CA ARG A 152 3.00 -18.48 9.62
C ARG A 152 3.80 -17.29 9.08
N LEU A 153 3.24 -16.55 8.12
CA LEU A 153 3.91 -15.39 7.53
C LEU A 153 4.07 -14.24 8.53
N GLU A 154 3.14 -14.11 9.47
CA GLU A 154 3.20 -13.11 10.55
C GLU A 154 4.53 -13.12 11.31
N ASN A 155 5.08 -14.31 11.53
CA ASN A 155 6.34 -14.47 12.25
C ASN A 155 7.59 -14.20 11.39
N MET A 156 7.42 -14.08 10.08
CA MET A 156 8.53 -13.91 9.14
C MET A 156 8.74 -12.44 8.75
N VAL A 157 7.73 -11.59 8.97
CA VAL A 157 7.73 -10.18 8.60
C VAL A 157 7.47 -9.33 9.84
N GLN A 158 8.30 -8.33 10.07
CA GLN A 158 8.09 -7.34 11.12
C GLN A 158 8.32 -5.94 10.57
N ARG A 159 7.41 -5.03 10.87
CA ARG A 159 7.56 -3.59 10.59
C ARG A 159 8.60 -2.97 11.51
N PRO A 160 9.05 -1.73 11.25
CA PRO A 160 9.97 -1.05 12.15
C PRO A 160 9.43 -1.01 13.59
N SER A 161 10.25 -1.37 14.57
CA SER A 161 9.83 -1.49 15.97
C SER A 161 9.29 -0.18 16.57
N THR A 162 9.78 0.96 16.10
CA THR A 162 9.26 2.27 16.53
C THR A 162 7.79 2.46 16.13
N VAL A 163 7.33 1.87 15.03
CA VAL A 163 5.92 1.93 14.61
C VAL A 163 5.01 1.25 15.63
N ASP A 164 5.47 0.19 16.30
CA ASP A 164 4.69 -0.51 17.33
C ASP A 164 4.39 0.39 18.54
N PHE A 165 5.23 1.36 18.82
CA PHE A 165 5.05 2.30 19.94
C PHE A 165 4.14 3.48 19.62
N ILE A 166 3.88 3.77 18.34
CA ILE A 166 3.04 4.88 17.90
C ILE A 166 1.74 4.42 17.23
N ASP A 167 1.59 3.15 17.00
CA ASP A 167 0.38 2.57 16.40
C ASP A 167 -0.83 2.81 17.30
N TRP A 168 -1.87 3.40 16.73
CA TRP A 168 -3.07 3.75 17.49
C TRP A 168 -3.84 2.53 17.96
N VAL A 169 -3.87 1.47 17.18
CA VAL A 169 -4.57 0.24 17.55
C VAL A 169 -3.92 -0.42 18.75
N ASP A 170 -2.59 -0.47 18.77
CA ASP A 170 -1.84 -1.12 19.84
C ASP A 170 -1.75 -0.26 21.11
N ASN A 171 -1.69 1.07 20.97
CA ASN A 171 -1.38 1.96 22.09
C ASN A 171 -2.56 2.81 22.57
N MET A 172 -3.51 3.14 21.70
CA MET A 172 -4.60 4.07 22.01
C MET A 172 -5.99 3.43 21.95
N TRP A 173 -6.15 2.28 21.29
CA TRP A 173 -7.43 1.62 21.18
C TRP A 173 -7.85 1.02 22.53
N PRO A 174 -9.08 1.25 23.02
CA PRO A 174 -9.55 0.68 24.28
C PRO A 174 -9.51 -0.84 24.28
N ARG A 175 -8.92 -1.44 25.31
CA ARG A 175 -8.75 -2.90 25.40
C ARG A 175 -10.07 -3.67 25.27
N HIS A 176 -11.13 -3.19 25.92
CA HIS A 176 -12.44 -3.85 25.89
C HIS A 176 -13.06 -3.89 24.50
N LEU A 177 -12.76 -2.89 23.65
CA LEU A 177 -13.18 -2.88 22.24
C LEU A 177 -12.31 -3.81 21.38
N LYS A 178 -11.01 -3.86 21.65
CA LYS A 178 -10.09 -4.75 20.96
C LYS A 178 -10.46 -6.22 21.20
N GLU A 179 -10.75 -6.58 22.43
CA GLU A 179 -11.16 -7.94 22.81
C GLU A 179 -12.50 -8.36 22.18
N SER A 180 -13.47 -7.44 22.09
CA SER A 180 -14.78 -7.72 21.48
C SER A 180 -14.77 -7.75 19.93
N GLN A 181 -13.73 -7.27 19.29
CA GLN A 181 -13.60 -7.20 17.82
C GLN A 181 -12.69 -8.30 17.25
N THR A 182 -12.09 -9.13 18.09
CA THR A 182 -11.22 -10.23 17.68
C THR A 182 -11.97 -11.54 17.40
N GLU A 183 -13.30 -11.56 17.59
CA GLU A 183 -14.20 -12.64 17.18
C GLU A 183 -14.79 -12.32 15.80
#